data_7997be09c5f3acbacd679917f7d42eb7
#
_entry.id   7997be09c5f3acbacd679917f7d42eb7
#
_cell.length_a   1.000
_cell.length_b   1.000
_cell.length_c   1.000
_cell.angle_alpha   90.00
_cell.angle_beta   90.00
_cell.angle_gamma   90.00
#
_symmetry.space_group_name_H-M   'P 1'
#
loop_
_entity.id
_entity.type
_entity.pdbx_description
1 polymer ?
#
loop_
_entity_poly.entity_id
_entity_poly.type
_entity_poly.pdbx_seq_one_letter_code
_entity_poly.pdbx_strand_id
1 'polypeptide(L)'
;MSYSPLKLALLASYLLALNTMAAPTIELEISNHVFQPSVVEIPAGQKVRLLVINSDSTPEEFESYELNREKVIAGGAKAIIFVGPLDPGDYPFFGEFNPKTAQGLIRVVAP
;
A
#
# COMPACT_ATOMS: atom_id res chain seq x y z
N MET A 1 32.80 -28.42 -31.65
CA MET A 1 32.40 -28.16 -31.27
C MET A 1 31.50 -27.45 -30.74
N SER A 2 30.77 -27.04 -30.32
CA SER A 2 29.94 -26.28 -30.11
C SER A 2 29.25 -26.32 -28.93
N TYR A 3 28.88 -25.59 -28.29
CA TYR A 3 28.41 -25.60 -27.15
C TYR A 3 27.60 -24.52 -26.83
N SER A 4 27.19 -23.70 -27.44
CA SER A 4 26.40 -22.57 -27.22
C SER A 4 25.04 -22.72 -26.60
N PRO A 5 24.34 -23.82 -26.72
CA PRO A 5 23.00 -23.94 -26.11
C PRO A 5 22.97 -23.72 -24.60
N LEU A 6 24.04 -24.10 -23.94
CA LEU A 6 24.10 -23.92 -22.51
C LEU A 6 24.16 -22.45 -22.11
N LYS A 7 24.91 -21.65 -22.85
CA LYS A 7 25.03 -20.24 -22.56
C LYS A 7 23.72 -19.50 -22.77
N LEU A 8 22.97 -19.89 -23.79
CA LEU A 8 21.68 -19.29 -24.06
C LEU A 8 20.67 -19.58 -22.96
N ALA A 9 20.67 -20.79 -22.44
CA ALA A 9 19.79 -21.16 -21.35
C ALA A 9 20.06 -20.33 -20.07
N LEU A 10 21.32 -20.08 -19.77
CA LEU A 10 21.69 -19.28 -18.63
C LEU A 10 21.23 -17.84 -18.78
N LEU A 11 21.35 -17.27 -19.97
CA LEU A 11 20.88 -15.91 -20.21
C LEU A 11 19.37 -15.78 -20.03
N ALA A 12 18.62 -16.75 -20.51
CA ALA A 12 17.16 -16.71 -20.35
C ALA A 12 16.75 -16.75 -18.90
N SER A 13 17.38 -17.59 -18.09
CA SER A 13 17.09 -17.66 -16.67
C SER A 13 17.41 -16.35 -15.95
N TYR A 14 18.50 -15.73 -16.33
CA TYR A 14 18.91 -14.48 -15.72
C TYR A 14 17.92 -13.35 -16.03
N LEU A 15 17.43 -13.28 -17.25
CA LEU A 15 16.45 -12.27 -17.63
C LEU A 15 15.13 -12.44 -16.87
N LEU A 16 14.67 -13.66 -16.65
CA LEU A 16 13.46 -13.91 -15.88
C LEU A 16 13.58 -13.43 -14.44
N ALA A 17 14.75 -13.61 -13.85
CA ALA A 17 14.97 -13.19 -12.48
C ALA A 17 14.90 -11.67 -12.29
N LEU A 18 15.16 -10.88 -13.33
CA LEU A 18 15.17 -9.43 -13.24
C LEU A 18 13.77 -8.81 -13.25
N ASN A 19 12.73 -9.59 -13.53
CA ASN A 19 11.39 -9.04 -13.72
C ASN A 19 10.45 -9.25 -12.54
N THR A 20 10.93 -9.80 -11.44
CA THR A 20 10.07 -10.05 -10.30
C THR A 20 10.29 -8.98 -9.22
N MET A 21 9.25 -8.17 -9.00
CA MET A 21 9.26 -7.11 -7.99
C MET A 21 8.02 -7.24 -7.14
N ALA A 22 8.19 -7.24 -5.84
CA ALA A 22 7.07 -7.20 -4.92
C ALA A 22 6.53 -5.78 -4.81
N ALA A 23 5.24 -5.64 -4.51
CA ALA A 23 4.64 -4.34 -4.24
C ALA A 23 5.26 -3.77 -2.96
N PRO A 24 5.61 -2.48 -2.94
CA PRO A 24 6.14 -1.86 -1.73
C PRO A 24 5.08 -1.82 -0.64
N THR A 25 5.53 -1.89 0.61
CA THR A 25 4.67 -1.83 1.79
C THR A 25 4.91 -0.51 2.51
N ILE A 26 3.81 0.17 2.83
CA ILE A 26 3.84 1.42 3.58
C ILE A 26 3.00 1.22 4.83
N GLU A 27 3.54 1.57 5.98
CA GLU A 27 2.85 1.42 7.25
C GLU A 27 2.04 2.66 7.60
N LEU A 28 0.85 2.42 8.14
CA LEU A 28 -0.05 3.45 8.60
C LEU A 28 -0.58 3.01 9.95
N GLU A 29 -0.36 3.79 10.99
CA GLU A 29 -0.82 3.42 12.33
C GLU A 29 -2.05 4.23 12.73
N ILE A 30 -2.97 3.59 13.44
CA ILE A 30 -4.08 4.24 14.12
C ILE A 30 -3.76 4.21 15.60
N SER A 31 -3.66 5.38 16.22
CA SER A 31 -3.42 5.51 17.65
C SER A 31 -4.16 6.73 18.17
N ASN A 32 -4.91 6.58 19.26
CA ASN A 32 -5.75 7.64 19.82
C ASN A 32 -6.71 8.21 18.78
N HIS A 33 -7.26 7.35 17.93
CA HIS A 33 -8.20 7.71 16.86
C HIS A 33 -7.62 8.68 15.84
N VAL A 34 -6.32 8.61 15.58
CA VAL A 34 -5.61 9.45 14.63
C VAL A 34 -4.72 8.56 13.74
N PHE A 35 -4.67 8.85 12.45
CA PHE A 35 -3.75 8.19 11.54
C PHE A 35 -2.38 8.84 11.59
N GLN A 36 -1.33 7.97 11.65
CA GLN A 36 0.06 8.41 11.66
C GLN A 36 0.86 7.55 10.68
N PRO A 37 1.49 8.13 9.67
CA PRO A 37 1.45 9.54 9.30
C PRO A 37 0.09 9.92 8.70
N SER A 38 -0.24 11.21 8.72
CA SER A 38 -1.50 11.68 8.15
C SER A 38 -1.43 11.85 6.63
N VAL A 39 -0.23 11.97 6.08
CA VAL A 39 -0.02 12.03 4.63
C VAL A 39 0.95 10.93 4.25
N VAL A 40 0.53 10.12 3.28
CA VAL A 40 1.33 9.02 2.75
C VAL A 40 1.59 9.30 1.29
N GLU A 41 2.86 9.39 0.88
CA GLU A 41 3.20 9.54 -0.53
C GLU A 41 3.48 8.20 -1.16
N ILE A 42 2.91 7.98 -2.34
CA ILE A 42 3.18 6.76 -3.10
C ILE A 42 3.46 7.11 -4.55
N PRO A 43 4.22 6.28 -5.26
CA PRO A 43 4.49 6.54 -6.67
C PRO A 43 3.29 6.22 -7.55
N ALA A 44 3.08 7.03 -8.58
CA ALA A 44 2.05 6.78 -9.57
C ALA A 44 2.35 5.51 -10.35
N GLY A 45 1.29 4.83 -10.78
CA GLY A 45 1.41 3.68 -11.67
C GLY A 45 1.87 2.39 -11.00
N GLN A 46 1.99 2.36 -9.67
CA GLN A 46 2.41 1.16 -8.95
C GLN A 46 1.33 0.71 -7.98
N LYS A 47 1.20 -0.59 -7.86
CA LYS A 47 0.41 -1.19 -6.79
C LYS A 47 1.19 -1.09 -5.49
N VAL A 48 0.53 -0.66 -4.42
CA VAL A 48 1.13 -0.45 -3.12
C VAL A 48 0.33 -1.22 -2.08
N ARG A 49 1.02 -1.71 -1.08
CA ARG A 49 0.43 -2.43 0.04
C ARG A 49 0.44 -1.50 1.25
N LEU A 50 -0.74 -1.09 1.72
CA LEU A 50 -0.85 -0.36 2.97
C LEU A 50 -1.00 -1.36 4.09
N LEU A 51 -0.06 -1.36 5.04
CA LEU A 51 -0.19 -2.13 6.26
C LEU A 51 -0.75 -1.20 7.33
N VAL A 52 -2.02 -1.37 7.65
CA VAL A 52 -2.70 -0.52 8.64
C VAL A 52 -2.67 -1.24 9.98
N ILE A 53 -2.06 -0.61 10.96
CA ILE A 53 -1.88 -1.15 12.31
C ILE A 53 -2.77 -0.38 13.25
N ASN A 54 -3.77 -1.04 13.84
CA ASN A 54 -4.64 -0.39 14.80
C ASN A 54 -4.10 -0.64 16.21
N SER A 55 -3.46 0.37 16.78
CA SER A 55 -2.87 0.29 18.12
C SER A 55 -3.88 0.63 19.21
N ASP A 56 -5.08 1.06 18.85
CA ASP A 56 -6.13 1.30 19.82
C ASP A 56 -6.80 0.00 20.26
N SER A 57 -7.50 0.02 21.36
CA SER A 57 -8.27 -1.13 21.84
C SER A 57 -9.60 -1.28 21.14
N THR A 58 -10.08 -0.24 20.48
CA THR A 58 -11.37 -0.23 19.77
C THR A 58 -11.15 -0.41 18.28
N PRO A 59 -12.14 -0.97 17.56
CA PRO A 59 -12.00 -1.12 16.11
C PRO A 59 -12.08 0.22 15.40
N GLU A 60 -11.50 0.30 14.22
CA GLU A 60 -11.63 1.44 13.32
C GLU A 60 -11.89 0.94 11.91
N GLU A 61 -12.62 1.71 11.14
CA GLU A 61 -12.84 1.40 9.74
C GLU A 61 -12.08 2.38 8.86
N PHE A 62 -11.10 1.85 8.11
CA PHE A 62 -10.44 2.63 7.06
C PHE A 62 -11.43 2.79 5.92
N GLU A 63 -11.68 4.03 5.51
CA GLU A 63 -12.63 4.35 4.46
C GLU A 63 -12.04 5.36 3.49
N SER A 64 -12.16 5.08 2.19
CA SER A 64 -11.80 6.05 1.15
C SER A 64 -12.75 5.89 -0.03
N TYR A 65 -13.54 6.92 -0.30
CA TYR A 65 -14.43 6.93 -1.45
C TYR A 65 -13.63 7.02 -2.75
N GLU A 66 -12.59 7.84 -2.75
CA GLU A 66 -11.77 8.07 -3.93
C GLU A 66 -11.00 6.82 -4.34
N LEU A 67 -10.61 5.99 -3.38
CA LEU A 67 -9.91 4.74 -3.63
C LEU A 67 -10.87 3.56 -3.79
N ASN A 68 -12.14 3.76 -3.45
CA ASN A 68 -13.13 2.69 -3.38
C ASN A 68 -12.62 1.55 -2.49
N ARG A 69 -12.22 1.89 -1.27
CA ARG A 69 -11.71 0.93 -0.29
C ARG A 69 -12.36 1.17 1.05
N GLU A 70 -12.70 0.08 1.74
CA GLU A 70 -13.13 0.11 3.11
C GLU A 70 -12.69 -1.17 3.80
N LYS A 71 -12.27 -1.06 5.05
CA LYS A 71 -11.79 -2.20 5.82
C LYS A 71 -11.93 -1.91 7.30
N VAL A 72 -12.64 -2.78 8.01
CA VAL A 72 -12.70 -2.72 9.48
C VAL A 72 -11.48 -3.43 10.04
N ILE A 73 -10.78 -2.79 10.96
CA ILE A 73 -9.59 -3.34 11.59
C ILE A 73 -9.86 -3.39 13.09
N ALA A 74 -9.91 -4.59 13.65
CA ALA A 74 -10.16 -4.77 15.07
C ALA A 74 -9.10 -4.09 15.92
N GLY A 75 -9.44 -3.75 17.15
CA GLY A 75 -8.47 -3.17 18.08
C GLY A 75 -7.30 -4.11 18.28
N GLY A 76 -6.09 -3.57 18.21
CA GLY A 76 -4.86 -4.34 18.34
C GLY A 76 -4.49 -5.18 17.12
N ALA A 77 -5.25 -5.10 16.04
CA ALA A 77 -5.01 -5.91 14.84
C ALA A 77 -4.37 -5.10 13.73
N LYS A 78 -3.95 -5.81 12.68
CA LYS A 78 -3.39 -5.21 11.45
C LYS A 78 -4.18 -5.71 10.27
N ALA A 79 -4.19 -4.93 9.21
CA ALA A 79 -4.77 -5.34 7.94
C ALA A 79 -3.95 -4.79 6.79
N ILE A 80 -3.98 -5.50 5.66
CA ILE A 80 -3.32 -5.05 4.44
C ILE A 80 -4.39 -4.59 3.48
N ILE A 81 -4.23 -3.38 2.95
CA ILE A 81 -5.12 -2.80 1.96
C ILE A 81 -4.28 -2.50 0.72
N PHE A 82 -4.63 -3.11 -0.40
CA PHE A 82 -3.93 -2.83 -1.65
C PHE A 82 -4.54 -1.60 -2.31
N VAL A 83 -3.70 -0.69 -2.76
CA VAL A 83 -4.12 0.49 -3.51
C VAL A 83 -3.27 0.61 -4.77
N GLY A 84 -3.86 1.17 -5.80
CA GLY A 84 -3.16 1.41 -7.06
C GLY A 84 -3.24 0.22 -8.02
N PRO A 85 -2.66 0.42 -9.19
CA PRO A 85 -1.96 1.64 -9.68
C PRO A 85 -2.89 2.85 -9.76
N LEU A 86 -2.38 4.03 -9.37
CA LEU A 86 -3.15 5.27 -9.35
C LEU A 86 -2.45 6.35 -10.17
N ASP A 87 -3.24 7.28 -10.68
CA ASP A 87 -2.73 8.48 -11.32
C ASP A 87 -2.26 9.49 -10.27
N PRO A 88 -1.35 10.41 -10.60
CA PRO A 88 -0.97 11.47 -9.69
C PRO A 88 -2.17 12.25 -9.19
N GLY A 89 -2.19 12.58 -7.91
CA GLY A 89 -3.29 13.30 -7.29
C GLY A 89 -3.40 12.99 -5.81
N ASP A 90 -4.42 13.54 -5.19
CA ASP A 90 -4.69 13.39 -3.77
C ASP A 90 -5.92 12.52 -3.56
N TYR A 91 -5.78 11.53 -2.68
CA TYR A 91 -6.82 10.54 -2.40
C TYR A 91 -7.05 10.50 -0.89
N PRO A 92 -8.07 11.23 -0.39
CA PRO A 92 -8.35 11.26 1.04
C PRO A 92 -8.85 9.93 1.58
N PHE A 93 -8.55 9.68 2.84
CA PHE A 93 -9.13 8.57 3.58
C PHE A 93 -9.45 9.03 5.00
N PHE A 94 -10.27 8.27 5.69
CA PHE A 94 -10.64 8.61 7.06
C PHE A 94 -11.05 7.35 7.82
N GLY A 95 -11.17 7.51 9.15
CA GLY A 95 -11.70 6.47 10.00
C GLY A 95 -13.18 6.69 10.22
N GLU A 96 -14.00 5.79 9.72
CA GLU A 96 -15.46 5.92 9.76
C GLU A 96 -15.99 5.99 11.18
N PHE A 97 -15.32 5.31 12.13
CA PHE A 97 -15.80 5.28 13.50
C PHE A 97 -15.35 6.49 14.31
N ASN A 98 -14.38 7.26 13.83
CA ASN A 98 -13.88 8.46 14.48
C ASN A 98 -13.51 9.52 13.41
N PRO A 99 -14.47 9.96 12.60
CA PRO A 99 -14.14 10.74 11.42
C PRO A 99 -13.60 12.14 11.70
N LYS A 100 -13.85 12.68 12.91
CA LYS A 100 -13.36 14.01 13.25
C LYS A 100 -11.86 14.05 13.52
N THR A 101 -11.29 12.94 13.97
CA THR A 101 -9.87 12.88 14.31
C THR A 101 -9.09 12.00 13.35
N ALA A 102 -9.69 10.90 12.88
CA ALA A 102 -9.01 9.95 12.01
C ALA A 102 -9.17 10.38 10.56
N GLN A 103 -8.25 11.22 10.10
CA GLN A 103 -8.22 11.71 8.72
C GLN A 103 -6.83 11.57 8.13
N GLY A 104 -6.75 11.31 6.86
CA GLY A 104 -5.48 11.18 6.18
C GLY A 104 -5.59 11.40 4.68
N LEU A 105 -4.44 11.36 4.04
CA LEU A 105 -4.33 11.65 2.61
C LEU A 105 -3.27 10.75 2.00
N ILE A 106 -3.61 10.07 0.92
CA ILE A 106 -2.63 9.45 0.06
C ILE A 106 -2.34 10.43 -1.06
N ARG A 107 -1.07 10.85 -1.16
CA ARG A 107 -0.62 11.71 -2.23
C ARG A 107 0.16 10.88 -3.22
N VAL A 108 -0.35 10.80 -4.43
CA VAL A 108 0.29 10.04 -5.51
C VAL A 108 1.12 11.01 -6.33
N VAL A 109 2.41 10.73 -6.42
CA VAL A 109 3.35 11.62 -7.10
C VAL A 109 3.88 10.95 -8.35
N ALA A 110 4.17 11.77 -9.35
CA ALA A 110 4.75 11.28 -10.59
C ALA A 110 6.12 10.66 -10.34
N PRO A 111 6.50 9.61 -11.07
CA PRO A 111 7.78 8.94 -10.90
C PRO A 111 8.96 9.83 -11.32
#